data_814e11a2b5176365a517f98bedaa60f2
#
_entry.id   814e11a2b5176365a517f98bedaa60f2
#
_cell.length_a   1.000
_cell.length_b   1.000
_cell.length_c   1.000
_cell.angle_alpha   90.00
_cell.angle_beta   90.00
_cell.angle_gamma   90.00
#
_symmetry.space_group_name_H-M   'P 1'
#
loop_
_entity.id
_entity.type
_entity.pdbx_description
1 polymer ?
#
loop_
_entity_poly.entity_id
_entity_poly.type
_entity_poly.pdbx_seq_one_letter_code
_entity_poly.pdbx_strand_id
1 'polypeptide(L)'
;MIDNSKVEKQNLQEIRQKIGYVFQDSDSQLFMPTVYEDVAFAPRNYGFSKEEVNERAVEALKSIGIEELQDRQIYRLSGGEKKLASIATVLSMKPDILIFDEPTIALDPKNRRRFINVLKSLKGTKIVTSHDLDLIYDTCDKTILIADGKIIFDGDTKTILQNKDLLEKNGLELPLSSQRR
;
A
#
# COMPACT_ATOMS: atom_id res chain seq x y z
N MET A 1 -6.30 -12.46 -14.82
CA MET A 1 -6.61 -13.70 -14.09
C MET A 1 -5.92 -13.66 -12.75
N ILE A 2 -6.54 -14.18 -11.71
CA ILE A 2 -5.99 -14.25 -10.36
C ILE A 2 -6.10 -15.71 -9.95
N ASP A 3 -4.98 -16.34 -9.52
CA ASP A 3 -4.91 -17.77 -9.21
C ASP A 3 -5.55 -18.66 -10.29
N ASN A 4 -5.28 -18.39 -11.57
CA ASN A 4 -5.89 -19.02 -12.74
C ASN A 4 -7.41 -18.81 -12.89
N SER A 5 -8.05 -18.04 -12.04
CA SER A 5 -9.47 -17.71 -12.13
C SER A 5 -9.67 -16.42 -12.95
N LYS A 6 -10.59 -16.46 -13.90
CA LYS A 6 -11.00 -15.28 -14.66
C LYS A 6 -11.81 -14.34 -13.77
N VAL A 7 -11.55 -13.05 -13.85
CA VAL A 7 -12.33 -12.06 -13.09
C VAL A 7 -13.70 -11.90 -13.74
N GLU A 8 -14.76 -12.32 -13.04
CA GLU A 8 -16.15 -12.28 -13.50
C GLU A 8 -17.06 -11.78 -12.38
N LYS A 9 -18.25 -11.26 -12.71
CA LYS A 9 -19.17 -10.69 -11.70
C LYS A 9 -19.48 -11.65 -10.55
N GLN A 10 -19.56 -12.93 -10.82
CA GLN A 10 -19.92 -13.98 -9.84
C GLN A 10 -18.85 -14.28 -8.79
N ASN A 11 -17.57 -13.97 -9.07
CA ASN A 11 -16.46 -14.22 -8.15
C ASN A 11 -15.79 -12.93 -7.63
N LEU A 12 -16.36 -11.77 -7.93
CA LEU A 12 -15.78 -10.49 -7.50
C LEU A 12 -15.67 -10.35 -5.98
N GLN A 13 -16.61 -10.92 -5.22
CA GLN A 13 -16.58 -10.85 -3.76
C GLN A 13 -15.38 -11.63 -3.21
N GLU A 14 -15.15 -12.83 -3.69
CA GLU A 14 -14.00 -13.66 -3.31
C GLU A 14 -12.67 -12.99 -3.72
N ILE A 15 -12.61 -12.46 -4.94
CA ILE A 15 -11.42 -11.76 -5.44
C ILE A 15 -11.09 -10.53 -4.58
N ARG A 16 -12.11 -9.75 -4.19
CA ARG A 16 -11.93 -8.57 -3.32
C ARG A 16 -11.46 -8.91 -1.91
N GLN A 17 -11.69 -10.12 -1.43
CA GLN A 17 -11.10 -10.58 -0.15
C GLN A 17 -9.61 -10.84 -0.28
N LYS A 18 -9.17 -11.33 -1.45
CA LYS A 18 -7.77 -11.68 -1.71
C LYS A 18 -6.90 -10.48 -2.08
N ILE A 19 -7.51 -9.39 -2.55
CA ILE A 19 -6.78 -8.20 -3.03
C ILE A 19 -7.12 -7.01 -2.15
N GLY A 20 -6.10 -6.45 -1.53
CA GLY A 20 -6.16 -5.16 -0.87
C GLY A 20 -5.64 -4.04 -1.77
N TYR A 21 -6.38 -2.96 -1.91
CA TYR A 21 -5.98 -1.79 -2.68
C TYR A 21 -5.93 -0.55 -1.78
N VAL A 22 -4.79 0.11 -1.73
CA VAL A 22 -4.58 1.36 -1.00
C VAL A 22 -4.54 2.49 -2.01
N PHE A 23 -5.54 3.38 -1.97
CA PHE A 23 -5.64 4.52 -2.87
C PHE A 23 -4.57 5.58 -2.62
N GLN A 24 -4.20 6.32 -3.66
CA GLN A 24 -3.33 7.48 -3.55
C GLN A 24 -3.92 8.52 -2.59
N ASP A 25 -5.19 8.87 -2.76
CA ASP A 25 -5.92 9.78 -1.90
C ASP A 25 -6.63 9.02 -0.76
N SER A 26 -6.22 9.29 0.48
CA SER A 26 -6.79 8.66 1.66
C SER A 26 -8.21 9.13 1.97
N ASP A 27 -8.58 10.37 1.59
CA ASP A 27 -9.94 10.90 1.79
C ASP A 27 -10.96 10.19 0.91
N SER A 28 -10.53 9.63 -0.21
CA SER A 28 -11.36 8.77 -1.07
C SER A 28 -11.58 7.36 -0.52
N GLN A 29 -10.82 6.95 0.50
CA GLN A 29 -10.87 5.61 1.09
C GLN A 29 -11.52 5.60 2.48
N LEU A 30 -11.26 6.63 3.30
CA LEU A 30 -11.73 6.74 4.67
C LEU A 30 -13.09 7.46 4.71
N PHE A 31 -14.10 6.84 5.35
CA PHE A 31 -15.47 7.36 5.35
C PHE A 31 -16.24 7.14 6.65
N MET A 32 -15.70 6.37 7.61
CA MET A 32 -16.31 6.14 8.91
C MET A 32 -15.95 7.26 9.90
N PRO A 33 -16.70 7.45 10.99
CA PRO A 33 -16.43 8.49 11.98
C PRO A 33 -15.05 8.39 12.65
N THR A 34 -14.63 7.18 13.02
CA THR A 34 -13.37 6.93 13.73
C THR A 34 -12.45 5.98 12.97
N VAL A 35 -11.17 6.01 13.30
CA VAL A 35 -10.15 5.11 12.72
C VAL A 35 -10.53 3.64 12.93
N TYR A 36 -10.91 3.27 14.18
CA TYR A 36 -11.30 1.90 14.48
C TYR A 36 -12.50 1.44 13.64
N GLU A 37 -13.52 2.28 13.51
CA GLU A 37 -14.73 1.94 12.73
C GLU A 37 -14.41 1.72 11.26
N ASP A 38 -13.51 2.52 10.68
CA ASP A 38 -13.05 2.35 9.30
C ASP A 38 -12.25 1.05 9.12
N VAL A 39 -11.31 0.77 10.02
CA VAL A 39 -10.48 -0.46 9.97
C VAL A 39 -11.35 -1.70 10.18
N ALA A 40 -12.37 -1.63 11.03
CA ALA A 40 -13.30 -2.72 11.33
C ALA A 40 -14.39 -2.90 10.25
N PHE A 41 -14.58 -1.93 9.34
CA PHE A 41 -15.67 -1.92 8.39
C PHE A 41 -15.68 -3.13 7.45
N ALA A 42 -14.57 -3.40 6.78
CA ALA A 42 -14.49 -4.52 5.85
C ALA A 42 -14.67 -5.87 6.57
N PRO A 43 -13.97 -6.21 7.66
CA PRO A 43 -14.22 -7.46 8.37
C PRO A 43 -15.67 -7.65 8.80
N ARG A 44 -16.36 -6.60 9.28
CA ARG A 44 -17.80 -6.68 9.61
C ARG A 44 -18.65 -7.05 8.41
N ASN A 45 -18.43 -6.40 7.26
CA ASN A 45 -19.23 -6.63 6.06
C ASN A 45 -18.97 -8.01 5.42
N TYR A 46 -17.81 -8.59 5.68
CA TYR A 46 -17.51 -9.96 5.25
C TYR A 46 -17.99 -11.02 6.25
N GLY A 47 -18.69 -10.65 7.33
CA GLY A 47 -19.39 -11.56 8.21
C GLY A 47 -18.52 -12.22 9.28
N PHE A 48 -17.35 -11.64 9.60
CA PHE A 48 -16.54 -12.11 10.75
C PHE A 48 -17.27 -11.84 12.07
N SER A 49 -17.03 -12.68 13.09
CA SER A 49 -17.56 -12.48 14.44
C SER A 49 -17.06 -11.16 15.04
N LYS A 50 -17.73 -10.67 16.08
CA LYS A 50 -17.29 -9.43 16.75
C LYS A 50 -15.88 -9.54 17.31
N GLU A 51 -15.54 -10.69 17.84
CA GLU A 51 -14.24 -11.02 18.40
C GLU A 51 -13.16 -10.97 17.30
N GLU A 52 -13.40 -11.63 16.18
CA GLU A 52 -12.48 -11.65 15.03
C GLU A 52 -12.33 -10.26 14.40
N VAL A 53 -13.42 -9.48 14.29
CA VAL A 53 -13.37 -8.09 13.80
C VAL A 53 -12.45 -7.25 14.67
N ASN A 54 -12.62 -7.35 16.01
CA ASN A 54 -11.79 -6.60 16.95
C ASN A 54 -10.32 -7.02 16.87
N GLU A 55 -10.05 -8.32 16.84
CA GLU A 55 -8.68 -8.85 16.72
C GLU A 55 -7.99 -8.35 15.45
N ARG A 56 -8.65 -8.47 14.30
CA ARG A 56 -8.15 -8.00 13.00
C ARG A 56 -7.89 -6.50 12.97
N ALA A 57 -8.81 -5.71 13.53
CA ALA A 57 -8.66 -4.26 13.57
C ALA A 57 -7.47 -3.84 14.45
N VAL A 58 -7.38 -4.38 15.65
CA VAL A 58 -6.28 -4.08 16.59
C VAL A 58 -4.93 -4.54 16.01
N GLU A 59 -4.86 -5.73 15.41
CA GLU A 59 -3.65 -6.24 14.78
C GLU A 59 -3.20 -5.36 13.60
N ALA A 60 -4.14 -4.92 12.77
CA ALA A 60 -3.85 -4.01 11.66
C ALA A 60 -3.30 -2.66 12.15
N LEU A 61 -3.93 -2.05 13.15
CA LEU A 61 -3.47 -0.80 13.76
C LEU A 61 -2.07 -0.94 14.36
N LYS A 62 -1.81 -2.04 15.07
CA LYS A 62 -0.49 -2.36 15.63
C LYS A 62 0.57 -2.54 14.57
N SER A 63 0.26 -3.24 13.48
CA SER A 63 1.23 -3.50 12.42
C SER A 63 1.74 -2.21 11.76
N ILE A 64 0.90 -1.18 11.73
CA ILE A 64 1.23 0.18 11.24
C ILE A 64 1.75 1.07 12.38
N GLY A 65 1.52 0.72 13.65
CA GLY A 65 1.93 1.45 14.86
C GLY A 65 1.12 2.74 15.05
N ILE A 66 -0.19 2.68 14.91
CA ILE A 66 -1.13 3.79 15.13
C ILE A 66 -2.27 3.41 16.08
N GLU A 67 -2.04 2.49 17.01
CA GLU A 67 -3.05 2.04 17.96
C GLU A 67 -3.63 3.18 18.78
N GLU A 68 -2.80 4.17 19.07
CA GLU A 68 -3.19 5.37 19.82
C GLU A 68 -4.21 6.25 19.08
N LEU A 69 -4.38 6.02 17.76
CA LEU A 69 -5.34 6.78 16.95
C LEU A 69 -6.70 6.09 16.81
N GLN A 70 -6.90 4.89 17.35
CA GLN A 70 -8.10 4.07 17.11
C GLN A 70 -9.41 4.81 17.36
N ASP A 71 -9.50 5.60 18.42
CA ASP A 71 -10.71 6.34 18.82
C ASP A 71 -10.77 7.75 18.22
N ARG A 72 -9.73 8.13 17.44
CA ARG A 72 -9.65 9.46 16.84
C ARG A 72 -10.59 9.58 15.65
N GLN A 73 -11.23 10.70 15.53
CA GLN A 73 -12.10 11.03 14.40
C GLN A 73 -11.28 11.28 13.14
N ILE A 74 -11.68 10.71 12.00
CA ILE A 74 -10.95 10.77 10.73
C ILE A 74 -10.64 12.22 10.30
N TYR A 75 -11.58 13.14 10.47
CA TYR A 75 -11.40 14.54 10.09
C TYR A 75 -10.37 15.31 10.94
N ARG A 76 -9.93 14.73 12.08
CA ARG A 76 -8.89 15.31 12.96
C ARG A 76 -7.50 14.77 12.69
N LEU A 77 -7.38 13.84 11.77
CA LEU A 77 -6.10 13.26 11.40
C LEU A 77 -5.33 14.18 10.45
N SER A 78 -4.01 14.24 10.62
CA SER A 78 -3.11 14.77 9.59
C SER A 78 -3.12 13.90 8.33
N GLY A 79 -2.67 14.44 7.19
CA GLY A 79 -2.59 13.67 5.95
C GLY A 79 -1.78 12.37 6.07
N GLY A 80 -0.66 12.42 6.82
CA GLY A 80 0.15 11.23 7.09
C GLY A 80 -0.56 10.20 7.97
N GLU A 81 -1.28 10.63 9.02
CA GLU A 81 -2.10 9.74 9.86
C GLU A 81 -3.25 9.12 9.07
N LYS A 82 -3.92 9.89 8.20
CA LYS A 82 -4.96 9.36 7.28
C LYS A 82 -4.38 8.30 6.36
N LYS A 83 -3.19 8.51 5.79
CA LYS A 83 -2.54 7.54 4.93
C LYS A 83 -2.24 6.23 5.68
N LEU A 84 -1.72 6.32 6.91
CA LEU A 84 -1.49 5.13 7.73
C LEU A 84 -2.80 4.43 8.10
N ALA A 85 -3.85 5.18 8.45
CA ALA A 85 -5.17 4.62 8.71
C ALA A 85 -5.75 3.90 7.48
N SER A 86 -5.65 4.50 6.28
CA SER A 86 -6.11 3.87 5.03
C SER A 86 -5.37 2.55 4.73
N ILE A 87 -4.08 2.46 5.05
CA ILE A 87 -3.35 1.19 4.95
C ILE A 87 -3.88 0.16 5.95
N ALA A 88 -4.16 0.57 7.20
CA ALA A 88 -4.70 -0.33 8.22
C ALA A 88 -6.07 -0.91 7.83
N THR A 89 -6.95 -0.13 7.15
CA THR A 89 -8.25 -0.64 6.67
C THR A 89 -8.10 -1.81 5.71
N VAL A 90 -7.05 -1.80 4.90
CA VAL A 90 -6.77 -2.90 3.96
C VAL A 90 -6.14 -4.10 4.67
N LEU A 91 -5.19 -3.85 5.59
CA LEU A 91 -4.49 -4.91 6.31
C LEU A 91 -5.41 -5.71 7.25
N SER A 92 -6.52 -5.13 7.73
CA SER A 92 -7.50 -5.82 8.57
C SER A 92 -8.14 -7.04 7.88
N MET A 93 -8.16 -7.05 6.54
CA MET A 93 -8.66 -8.19 5.75
C MET A 93 -7.63 -9.30 5.56
N LYS A 94 -6.32 -9.03 5.82
CA LYS A 94 -5.19 -9.96 5.59
C LYS A 94 -5.17 -10.50 4.15
N PRO A 95 -5.16 -9.62 3.13
CA PRO A 95 -5.22 -10.05 1.74
C PRO A 95 -3.92 -10.73 1.29
N ASP A 96 -4.03 -11.61 0.28
CA ASP A 96 -2.88 -12.31 -0.33
C ASP A 96 -2.07 -11.38 -1.25
N ILE A 97 -2.75 -10.41 -1.88
CA ILE A 97 -2.18 -9.44 -2.81
C ILE A 97 -2.48 -8.03 -2.30
N LEU A 98 -1.44 -7.22 -2.19
CA LEU A 98 -1.53 -5.82 -1.79
C LEU A 98 -1.11 -4.93 -2.95
N ILE A 99 -1.95 -3.96 -3.29
CA ILE A 99 -1.67 -2.95 -4.31
C ILE A 99 -1.62 -1.59 -3.60
N PHE A 100 -0.51 -0.90 -3.74
CA PHE A 100 -0.29 0.43 -3.18
C PHE A 100 -0.11 1.43 -4.31
N ASP A 101 -1.01 2.41 -4.36
CA ASP A 101 -0.95 3.49 -5.33
C ASP A 101 -0.37 4.74 -4.68
N GLU A 102 0.85 5.11 -5.07
CA GLU A 102 1.62 6.24 -4.55
C GLU A 102 1.59 6.34 -3.01
N PRO A 103 2.00 5.27 -2.28
CA PRO A 103 1.74 5.16 -0.85
C PRO A 103 2.54 6.12 0.03
N THR A 104 3.60 6.74 -0.48
CA THR A 104 4.46 7.66 0.27
C THR A 104 4.08 9.13 0.13
N ILE A 105 3.16 9.46 -0.77
CA ILE A 105 2.61 10.82 -0.86
C ILE A 105 1.96 11.22 0.46
N ALA A 106 2.22 12.44 0.91
CA ALA A 106 1.78 13.03 2.18
C ALA A 106 2.40 12.42 3.45
N LEU A 107 3.34 11.48 3.36
CA LEU A 107 4.08 10.98 4.51
C LEU A 107 5.30 11.87 4.82
N ASP A 108 5.41 12.30 6.08
CA ASP A 108 6.65 12.86 6.60
C ASP A 108 7.75 11.78 6.68
N PRO A 109 9.03 12.16 6.86
CA PRO A 109 10.15 11.20 6.85
C PRO A 109 10.02 10.09 7.90
N LYS A 110 9.41 10.35 9.07
CA LYS A 110 9.21 9.37 10.13
C LYS A 110 8.15 8.35 9.72
N ASN A 111 7.01 8.81 9.23
CA ASN A 111 5.90 7.96 8.78
C ASN A 111 6.27 7.21 7.50
N ARG A 112 7.03 7.83 6.57
CA ARG A 112 7.59 7.13 5.40
C ARG A 112 8.49 5.95 5.81
N ARG A 113 9.40 6.15 6.77
CA ARG A 113 10.26 5.07 7.28
C ARG A 113 9.44 3.96 7.95
N ARG A 114 8.43 4.33 8.74
CA ARG A 114 7.49 3.38 9.37
C ARG A 114 6.81 2.54 8.29
N PHE A 115 6.24 3.16 7.27
CA PHE A 115 5.60 2.47 6.16
C PHE A 115 6.55 1.51 5.42
N ILE A 116 7.77 1.94 5.10
CA ILE A 116 8.78 1.07 4.45
C ILE A 116 9.05 -0.18 5.31
N ASN A 117 9.20 -0.04 6.63
CA ASN A 117 9.41 -1.17 7.53
C ASN A 117 8.23 -2.13 7.54
N VAL A 118 7.01 -1.59 7.56
CA VAL A 118 5.78 -2.40 7.45
C VAL A 118 5.75 -3.12 6.11
N LEU A 119 5.96 -2.42 5.00
CA LEU A 119 5.95 -3.01 3.66
C LEU A 119 6.94 -4.17 3.53
N LYS A 120 8.13 -4.03 4.14
CA LYS A 120 9.15 -5.10 4.19
C LYS A 120 8.71 -6.30 5.05
N SER A 121 7.94 -6.08 6.10
CA SER A 121 7.48 -7.15 7.01
C SER A 121 6.27 -7.91 6.49
N LEU A 122 5.48 -7.31 5.60
CA LEU A 122 4.29 -7.93 5.03
C LEU A 122 4.67 -9.12 4.15
N LYS A 123 3.95 -10.23 4.33
CA LYS A 123 4.02 -11.41 3.46
C LYS A 123 3.09 -11.25 2.25
N GLY A 124 3.22 -12.14 1.28
CA GLY A 124 2.39 -12.15 0.08
C GLY A 124 2.91 -11.24 -1.04
N THR A 125 2.13 -11.13 -2.11
CA THR A 125 2.47 -10.34 -3.29
C THR A 125 2.17 -8.87 -3.05
N LYS A 126 3.15 -8.01 -3.33
CA LYS A 126 3.01 -6.55 -3.23
C LYS A 126 3.26 -5.91 -4.58
N ILE A 127 2.34 -5.07 -5.01
CA ILE A 127 2.48 -4.24 -6.21
C ILE A 127 2.47 -2.78 -5.73
N VAL A 128 3.50 -2.03 -6.08
CA VAL A 128 3.64 -0.63 -5.68
C VAL A 128 3.79 0.21 -6.94
N THR A 129 2.88 1.16 -7.16
CA THR A 129 3.09 2.22 -8.14
C THR A 129 3.69 3.42 -7.44
N SER A 130 4.79 3.94 -7.92
CA SER A 130 5.41 5.12 -7.32
C SER A 130 6.41 5.79 -8.26
N HIS A 131 6.55 7.10 -8.10
CA HIS A 131 7.65 7.89 -8.62
C HIS A 131 8.79 8.08 -7.59
N ASP A 132 8.64 7.58 -6.36
CA ASP A 132 9.68 7.53 -5.33
C ASP A 132 10.63 6.34 -5.60
N LEU A 133 11.68 6.59 -6.37
CA LEU A 133 12.61 5.54 -6.79
C LEU A 133 13.42 4.96 -5.63
N ASP A 134 13.62 5.71 -4.54
CA ASP A 134 14.24 5.19 -3.31
C ASP A 134 13.32 4.19 -2.60
N LEU A 135 12.00 4.43 -2.59
CA LEU A 135 11.03 3.46 -2.09
C LEU A 135 11.10 2.15 -2.90
N ILE A 136 11.04 2.27 -4.23
CA ILE A 136 11.10 1.10 -5.13
C ILE A 136 12.41 0.33 -4.95
N TYR A 137 13.55 1.03 -4.89
CA TYR A 137 14.85 0.44 -4.67
C TYR A 137 14.95 -0.34 -3.35
N ASP A 138 14.34 0.21 -2.28
CA ASP A 138 14.39 -0.35 -0.94
C ASP A 138 13.44 -1.53 -0.72
N THR A 139 12.36 -1.65 -1.52
CA THR A 139 11.24 -2.54 -1.19
C THR A 139 10.80 -3.51 -2.28
N CYS A 140 11.24 -3.30 -3.52
CA CYS A 140 10.82 -4.12 -4.65
C CYS A 140 11.98 -4.94 -5.23
N ASP A 141 11.71 -6.19 -5.56
CA ASP A 141 12.67 -7.08 -6.23
C ASP A 141 12.62 -6.90 -7.76
N LYS A 142 11.41 -6.69 -8.30
CA LYS A 142 11.13 -6.46 -9.72
C LYS A 142 10.52 -5.10 -9.96
N THR A 143 10.88 -4.48 -11.07
CA THR A 143 10.35 -3.19 -11.49
C THR A 143 9.93 -3.23 -12.95
N ILE A 144 8.76 -2.65 -13.23
CA ILE A 144 8.26 -2.39 -14.58
C ILE A 144 8.29 -0.87 -14.78
N LEU A 145 9.09 -0.40 -15.75
CA LEU A 145 9.08 1.00 -16.17
C LEU A 145 8.07 1.20 -17.28
N ILE A 146 7.17 2.15 -17.07
CA ILE A 146 6.13 2.52 -18.04
C ILE A 146 6.36 3.97 -18.43
N ALA A 147 6.42 4.25 -19.73
CA ALA A 147 6.43 5.59 -20.28
C ALA A 147 5.55 5.62 -21.56
N ASP A 148 4.81 6.70 -21.76
CA ASP A 148 3.89 6.89 -22.90
C ASP A 148 2.93 5.70 -23.13
N GLY A 149 2.43 5.09 -22.03
CA GLY A 149 1.52 3.95 -22.07
C GLY A 149 2.14 2.63 -22.54
N LYS A 150 3.48 2.55 -22.59
CA LYS A 150 4.23 1.35 -23.01
C LYS A 150 5.16 0.87 -21.92
N ILE A 151 5.34 -0.44 -21.85
CA ILE A 151 6.38 -1.05 -21.00
C ILE A 151 7.74 -0.81 -21.69
N ILE A 152 8.61 -0.06 -21.04
CA ILE A 152 9.96 0.23 -21.51
C ILE A 152 10.95 -0.80 -20.97
N PHE A 153 10.71 -1.28 -19.74
CA PHE A 153 11.54 -2.29 -19.08
C PHE A 153 10.68 -3.14 -18.14
N ASP A 154 11.02 -4.42 -18.04
CA ASP A 154 10.48 -5.37 -17.06
C ASP A 154 11.60 -6.24 -16.56
N GLY A 155 11.99 -6.15 -15.28
CA GLY A 155 13.09 -6.92 -14.75
C GLY A 155 13.52 -6.57 -13.34
N ASP A 156 14.77 -6.87 -13.01
CA ASP A 156 15.38 -6.63 -11.71
C ASP A 156 15.44 -5.15 -11.37
N THR A 157 15.01 -4.79 -10.16
CA THR A 157 14.93 -3.40 -9.69
C THR A 157 16.28 -2.70 -9.67
N LYS A 158 17.33 -3.38 -9.19
CA LYS A 158 18.66 -2.77 -9.09
C LYS A 158 19.25 -2.50 -10.47
N THR A 159 19.02 -3.41 -11.40
CA THR A 159 19.48 -3.29 -12.78
C THR A 159 18.90 -2.05 -13.44
N ILE A 160 17.59 -1.82 -13.33
CA ILE A 160 16.96 -0.66 -13.96
C ILE A 160 17.31 0.64 -13.23
N LEU A 161 17.28 0.67 -11.90
CA LEU A 161 17.49 1.89 -11.13
C LEU A 161 18.97 2.34 -11.07
N GLN A 162 19.89 1.55 -11.61
CA GLN A 162 21.28 1.92 -11.85
C GLN A 162 21.55 2.36 -13.30
N ASN A 163 20.60 2.18 -14.21
CA ASN A 163 20.73 2.56 -15.61
C ASN A 163 20.33 4.04 -15.81
N LYS A 164 21.31 4.93 -15.60
CA LYS A 164 21.12 6.38 -15.69
C LYS A 164 20.53 6.80 -17.03
N ASP A 165 21.11 6.33 -18.13
CA ASP A 165 20.68 6.74 -19.48
C ASP A 165 19.22 6.34 -19.77
N LEU A 166 18.82 5.16 -19.31
CA LEU A 166 17.43 4.71 -19.45
C LEU A 166 16.47 5.56 -18.63
N LEU A 167 16.83 5.88 -17.38
CA LEU A 167 15.98 6.70 -16.51
C LEU A 167 15.84 8.12 -17.05
N GLU A 168 16.93 8.81 -17.37
CA GLU A 168 16.93 10.18 -17.88
C GLU A 168 16.17 10.29 -19.21
N LYS A 169 16.33 9.32 -20.11
CA LYS A 169 15.59 9.27 -21.38
C LYS A 169 14.06 9.21 -21.18
N ASN A 170 13.62 8.66 -20.04
CA ASN A 170 12.19 8.54 -19.70
C ASN A 170 11.75 9.55 -18.62
N GLY A 171 12.49 10.63 -18.41
CA GLY A 171 12.13 11.73 -17.52
C GLY A 171 12.27 11.41 -16.02
N LEU A 172 13.09 10.41 -15.68
CA LEU A 172 13.39 10.02 -14.31
C LEU A 172 14.86 10.33 -13.99
N GLU A 173 15.17 10.46 -12.71
CA GLU A 173 16.54 10.59 -12.20
C GLU A 173 16.97 9.32 -11.46
N LEU A 174 18.26 9.16 -11.21
CA LEU A 174 18.74 8.09 -10.33
C LEU A 174 18.16 8.24 -8.91
N PRO A 175 17.89 7.14 -8.18
CA PRO A 175 17.55 7.22 -6.77
C PRO A 175 18.56 8.06 -5.99
N LEU A 176 18.09 8.91 -5.07
CA LEU A 176 18.96 9.79 -4.27
C LEU A 176 20.00 9.00 -3.47
N SER A 177 19.65 7.81 -3.01
CA SER A 177 20.56 6.88 -2.33
C SER A 177 21.71 6.40 -3.22
N SER A 178 21.50 6.33 -4.53
CA SER A 178 22.52 5.91 -5.53
C SER A 178 23.45 7.04 -5.95
N GLN A 179 23.03 8.31 -5.78
CA GLN A 179 23.82 9.49 -6.18
C GLN A 179 24.94 9.84 -5.17
N ARG A 180 24.92 9.23 -3.98
CA ARG A 180 25.86 9.53 -2.87
C ARG A 180 27.08 8.61 -2.81
N ARG A 181 27.35 7.86 -3.88
CA ARG A 181 28.54 6.98 -3.95
C ARG A 181 29.56 7.49 -4.95
#